data_47e0608fc5e5be759ac348e88f05cb7d
#
_entry.id   47e0608fc5e5be759ac348e88f05cb7d
#
_cell.length_a   1.000
_cell.length_b   1.000
_cell.length_c   1.000
_cell.angle_alpha   90.00
_cell.angle_beta   90.00
_cell.angle_gamma   90.00
#
_symmetry.space_group_name_H-M   'P 1'
#
loop_
_entity.id
_entity.type
_entity.pdbx_description
1 polymer ?
#
loop_
_entity_poly.entity_id
_entity_poly.type
_entity_poly.pdbx_seq_one_letter_code
_entity_poly.pdbx_strand_id
1 'polypeptide(L)'
;EILKSYVLIRNIKQYEPKKFIKHYNVIKLTYKYKDIAQNGDIISQEKKECEIKNLQDGNDFLIAIGYKQLMKIHEDDIVFGKEDLKIAIKTLEDGNNLLEVETIENNNSLDTVDKLKQKIIELDLPIDKSDFFIKKAEIKLKKILGG
;
A
#
# COMPACT_ATOMS: atom_id res chain seq x y z
N GLU A 1 -15.06 5.55 -9.29
CA GLU A 1 -14.56 4.52 -8.32
C GLU A 1 -13.73 3.41 -9.00
N ILE A 2 -12.82 3.80 -9.88
CA ILE A 2 -12.06 2.85 -10.73
C ILE A 2 -11.17 1.91 -9.90
N LEU A 3 -10.76 2.31 -8.70
CA LEU A 3 -9.85 1.54 -7.84
C LEU A 3 -10.49 1.11 -6.52
N LYS A 4 -11.81 0.90 -6.49
CA LYS A 4 -12.48 0.32 -5.33
C LYS A 4 -12.05 -1.15 -5.14
N SER A 5 -11.91 -1.89 -6.23
CA SER A 5 -11.42 -3.28 -6.23
C SER A 5 -10.36 -3.47 -7.30
N TYR A 6 -9.25 -4.07 -6.94
CA TYR A 6 -8.15 -4.32 -7.87
C TYR A 6 -7.22 -5.43 -7.40
N VAL A 7 -6.45 -5.96 -8.36
CA VAL A 7 -5.41 -6.95 -8.10
C VAL A 7 -4.05 -6.34 -8.39
N LEU A 8 -3.09 -6.62 -7.53
CA LEU A 8 -1.69 -6.24 -7.68
C LEU A 8 -0.82 -7.48 -7.80
N ILE A 9 0.15 -7.44 -8.71
CA ILE A 9 1.32 -8.30 -8.63
C ILE A 9 2.47 -7.45 -8.13
N ARG A 10 3.06 -7.84 -6.99
CA ARG A 10 4.15 -7.09 -6.36
C ARG A 10 5.41 -7.91 -6.34
N ASN A 11 6.49 -7.37 -6.89
CA ASN A 11 7.83 -7.90 -6.70
C ASN A 11 8.48 -7.10 -5.56
N ILE A 12 8.64 -7.75 -4.41
CA ILE A 12 9.14 -7.13 -3.19
C ILE A 12 10.58 -7.61 -2.98
N LYS A 13 11.52 -6.67 -3.08
CA LYS A 13 12.92 -6.88 -2.73
C LYS A 13 13.16 -6.24 -1.37
N GLN A 14 13.50 -7.04 -0.38
CA GLN A 14 13.73 -6.54 0.96
C GLN A 14 15.23 -6.57 1.28
N TYR A 15 15.73 -5.46 1.82
CA TYR A 15 17.09 -5.29 2.30
C TYR A 15 17.06 -5.13 3.81
N GLU A 16 17.77 -5.99 4.55
CA GLU A 16 17.97 -5.80 5.99
C GLU A 16 19.26 -5.00 6.24
N PRO A 17 19.20 -3.79 6.83
CA PRO A 17 20.36 -2.92 7.00
C PRO A 17 21.49 -3.49 7.87
N LYS A 18 21.19 -4.47 8.73
CA LYS A 18 22.12 -5.04 9.72
C LYS A 18 22.73 -6.38 9.35
N LYS A 19 22.28 -7.01 8.29
CA LYS A 19 22.83 -8.27 7.81
C LYS A 19 23.17 -8.12 6.35
N PHE A 20 24.43 -7.98 6.04
CA PHE A 20 24.98 -7.79 4.69
C PHE A 20 24.65 -8.88 3.67
N ILE A 21 23.83 -9.90 4.04
CA ILE A 21 23.58 -11.06 3.18
C ILE A 21 22.16 -11.60 3.47
N LYS A 22 21.15 -11.04 2.83
CA LYS A 22 20.02 -11.81 2.28
C LYS A 22 19.10 -10.87 1.54
N HIS A 23 19.22 -10.85 0.24
CA HIS A 23 18.17 -10.34 -0.62
C HIS A 23 16.97 -11.28 -0.51
N TYR A 24 15.97 -10.87 0.23
CA TYR A 24 14.69 -11.54 0.21
C TYR A 24 13.92 -10.99 -0.99
N ASN A 25 13.64 -11.85 -1.95
CA ASN A 25 12.80 -11.50 -3.09
C ASN A 25 11.53 -12.34 -3.02
N VAL A 26 10.40 -11.71 -2.84
CA VAL A 26 9.10 -12.38 -2.83
C VAL A 26 8.17 -11.73 -3.83
N ILE A 27 7.42 -12.55 -4.54
CA ILE A 27 6.42 -12.09 -5.48
C ILE A 27 5.05 -12.43 -4.92
N LYS A 28 4.22 -11.42 -4.74
CA LYS A 28 2.90 -11.54 -4.14
C LYS A 28 1.81 -11.14 -5.12
N LEU A 29 0.78 -11.97 -5.20
CA LEU A 29 -0.49 -11.64 -5.79
C LEU A 29 -1.42 -11.15 -4.67
N THR A 30 -1.91 -9.92 -4.79
CA THR A 30 -2.71 -9.27 -3.76
C THR A 30 -4.01 -8.75 -4.34
N TYR A 31 -5.13 -9.23 -3.83
CA TYR A 31 -6.44 -8.62 -4.05
C TYR A 31 -6.68 -7.57 -2.96
N LYS A 32 -7.17 -6.39 -3.36
CA LYS A 32 -7.61 -5.34 -2.45
C LYS A 32 -9.02 -4.89 -2.81
N TYR A 33 -9.84 -4.74 -1.79
CA TYR A 33 -11.16 -4.11 -1.85
C TYR A 33 -11.22 -3.02 -0.79
N LYS A 34 -11.77 -1.85 -1.16
CA LYS A 34 -11.94 -0.72 -0.25
C LYS A 34 -13.42 -0.40 -0.13
N ASP A 35 -13.88 -0.28 1.10
CA ASP A 35 -15.16 0.34 1.39
C ASP A 35 -14.95 1.83 1.61
N ILE A 36 -15.66 2.64 0.83
CA ILE A 36 -15.42 4.09 0.73
C ILE A 36 -16.70 4.81 1.09
N ALA A 37 -16.62 5.71 2.08
CA ALA A 37 -17.70 6.59 2.49
C ALA A 37 -18.09 7.59 1.38
N GLN A 38 -19.22 8.25 1.53
CA GLN A 38 -19.69 9.26 0.57
C GLN A 38 -18.74 10.45 0.43
N ASN A 39 -18.05 10.81 1.51
CA ASN A 39 -17.04 11.88 1.52
C ASN A 39 -15.68 11.46 0.92
N GLY A 40 -15.55 10.19 0.49
CA GLY A 40 -14.32 9.65 -0.10
C GLY A 40 -13.35 9.01 0.88
N ASP A 41 -13.61 9.03 2.18
CA ASP A 41 -12.78 8.38 3.21
C ASP A 41 -12.85 6.85 3.09
N ILE A 42 -11.74 6.17 3.38
CA ILE A 42 -11.71 4.72 3.44
C ILE A 42 -12.22 4.28 4.81
N ILE A 43 -13.37 3.60 4.82
CA ILE A 43 -13.98 3.04 6.04
C ILE A 43 -13.27 1.74 6.44
N SER A 44 -13.06 0.88 5.47
CA SER A 44 -12.40 -0.40 5.66
C SER A 44 -11.66 -0.86 4.41
N GLN A 45 -10.71 -1.77 4.58
CA GLN A 45 -9.99 -2.39 3.47
C GLN A 45 -9.88 -3.89 3.69
N GLU A 46 -10.35 -4.66 2.73
CA GLU A 46 -10.07 -6.09 2.65
C GLU A 46 -8.80 -6.32 1.82
N LYS A 47 -7.95 -7.23 2.29
CA LYS A 47 -6.73 -7.65 1.63
C LYS A 47 -6.64 -9.17 1.66
N LYS A 48 -6.48 -9.79 0.50
CA LYS A 48 -6.14 -11.22 0.35
C LYS A 48 -4.84 -11.32 -0.40
N GLU A 49 -3.94 -12.17 0.07
CA GLU A 49 -2.59 -12.22 -0.45
C GLU A 49 -2.06 -13.64 -0.50
N CYS A 50 -1.37 -13.99 -1.56
CA CYS A 50 -0.60 -15.23 -1.68
C CYS A 50 0.73 -14.99 -2.39
N GLU A 51 1.70 -15.86 -2.14
CA GLU A 51 2.97 -15.85 -2.87
C GLU A 51 2.84 -16.62 -4.17
N ILE A 52 3.51 -16.12 -5.20
CA ILE A 52 3.60 -16.76 -6.52
C ILE A 52 5.07 -16.92 -6.93
N LYS A 53 5.36 -17.86 -7.82
CA LYS A 53 6.74 -18.19 -8.19
C LYS A 53 7.43 -17.11 -9.01
N ASN A 54 6.72 -16.51 -9.95
CA ASN A 54 7.28 -15.46 -10.79
C ASN A 54 6.21 -14.48 -11.27
N LEU A 55 6.65 -13.33 -11.75
CA LEU A 55 5.77 -12.26 -12.24
C LEU A 55 5.00 -12.65 -13.49
N GLN A 56 5.64 -13.40 -14.40
CA GLN A 56 5.05 -13.73 -15.69
C GLN A 56 3.84 -14.64 -15.51
N ASP A 57 3.97 -15.72 -14.73
CA ASP A 57 2.86 -16.65 -14.46
C ASP A 57 1.66 -15.93 -13.83
N GLY A 58 1.93 -15.02 -12.88
CA GLY A 58 0.86 -14.22 -12.27
C GLY A 58 0.17 -13.29 -13.27
N ASN A 59 0.94 -12.63 -14.14
CA ASN A 59 0.41 -11.77 -15.18
C ASN A 59 -0.43 -12.56 -16.20
N ASP A 60 0.09 -13.68 -16.69
CA ASP A 60 -0.60 -14.53 -17.66
C ASP A 60 -1.89 -15.10 -17.09
N PHE A 61 -1.87 -15.50 -15.81
CA PHE A 61 -3.09 -15.93 -15.13
C PHE A 61 -4.14 -14.81 -15.06
N LEU A 62 -3.74 -13.60 -14.68
CA LEU A 62 -4.68 -12.47 -14.61
C LEU A 62 -5.25 -12.12 -15.99
N ILE A 63 -4.43 -12.14 -17.02
CA ILE A 63 -4.90 -11.92 -18.41
C ILE A 63 -5.89 -13.01 -18.83
N ALA A 64 -5.59 -14.27 -18.52
CA ALA A 64 -6.45 -15.40 -18.87
C ALA A 64 -7.85 -15.32 -18.24
N ILE A 65 -7.95 -14.75 -17.04
CA ILE A 65 -9.26 -14.53 -16.37
C ILE A 65 -9.87 -13.14 -16.65
N GLY A 66 -9.34 -12.41 -17.64
CA GLY A 66 -9.96 -11.19 -18.17
C GLY A 66 -9.47 -9.87 -17.56
N TYR A 67 -8.46 -9.88 -16.69
CA TYR A 67 -7.86 -8.64 -16.18
C TYR A 67 -6.97 -7.99 -17.23
N LYS A 68 -6.87 -6.65 -17.15
CA LYS A 68 -5.95 -5.85 -17.96
C LYS A 68 -5.04 -5.05 -17.03
N GLN A 69 -3.75 -4.99 -17.39
CA GLN A 69 -2.82 -4.15 -16.66
C GLN A 69 -3.15 -2.66 -16.89
N LEU A 70 -3.43 -1.93 -15.82
CA LEU A 70 -3.71 -0.50 -15.87
C LEU A 70 -2.44 0.35 -15.76
N MET A 71 -1.53 -0.03 -14.84
CA MET A 71 -0.32 0.75 -14.58
C MET A 71 0.76 -0.09 -13.91
N LYS A 72 1.97 0.44 -13.91
CA LYS A 72 3.08 -0.02 -13.04
C LYS A 72 3.40 1.09 -12.06
N ILE A 73 3.69 0.72 -10.81
CA ILE A 73 4.13 1.64 -9.76
C ILE A 73 5.44 1.08 -9.23
N HIS A 74 6.46 1.92 -9.18
CA HIS A 74 7.70 1.65 -8.47
C HIS A 74 7.75 2.52 -7.23
N GLU A 75 8.14 1.94 -6.10
CA GLU A 75 8.27 2.65 -4.83
C GLU A 75 9.36 2.00 -4.00
N ASP A 76 10.07 2.82 -3.23
CA ASP A 76 11.01 2.38 -2.21
C ASP A 76 10.41 2.64 -0.84
N ASP A 77 10.33 1.60 -0.01
CA ASP A 77 9.71 1.68 1.30
C ASP A 77 10.75 1.51 2.40
N ILE A 78 10.74 2.42 3.38
CA ILE A 78 11.45 2.24 4.65
C ILE A 78 10.40 1.96 5.71
N VAL A 79 10.47 0.78 6.32
CA VAL A 79 9.46 0.30 7.27
C VAL A 79 10.02 0.29 8.69
N PHE A 80 9.29 0.92 9.58
CA PHE A 80 9.55 0.93 11.02
C PHE A 80 8.42 0.22 11.74
N GLY A 81 8.76 -0.60 12.74
CA GLY A 81 7.78 -1.23 13.63
C GLY A 81 8.10 -0.92 15.08
N LYS A 82 7.10 -0.56 15.85
CA LYS A 82 7.18 -0.39 17.29
C LYS A 82 5.86 -0.77 17.94
N GLU A 83 5.88 -1.72 18.88
CA GLU A 83 4.71 -2.16 19.64
C GLU A 83 3.55 -2.55 18.72
N ASP A 84 2.54 -1.67 18.63
CA ASP A 84 1.28 -1.88 17.94
C ASP A 84 1.20 -1.16 16.58
N LEU A 85 2.25 -0.43 16.21
CA LEU A 85 2.30 0.36 14.98
C LEU A 85 3.39 -0.10 14.03
N LYS A 86 3.02 -0.11 12.76
CA LYS A 86 3.93 -0.20 11.63
C LYS A 86 3.79 1.06 10.79
N ILE A 87 4.90 1.72 10.56
CA ILE A 87 4.98 2.96 9.78
C ILE A 87 5.87 2.72 8.59
N ALA A 88 5.39 2.99 7.39
CA ALA A 88 6.17 2.94 6.17
C ALA A 88 6.29 4.32 5.54
N ILE A 89 7.53 4.74 5.25
CA ILE A 89 7.81 5.89 4.40
C ILE A 89 8.01 5.35 2.99
N LYS A 90 7.14 5.75 2.07
CA LYS A 90 7.12 5.30 0.69
C LYS A 90 7.60 6.42 -0.22
N THR A 91 8.73 6.22 -0.86
CA THR A 91 9.26 7.16 -1.87
C THR A 91 8.78 6.72 -3.24
N LEU A 92 8.04 7.58 -3.93
CA LEU A 92 7.51 7.33 -5.27
C LEU A 92 8.52 7.71 -6.35
N GLU A 93 8.30 7.22 -7.57
CA GLU A 93 9.13 7.53 -8.76
C GLU A 93 9.30 9.04 -9.03
N ASP A 94 8.32 9.86 -8.64
CA ASP A 94 8.35 11.32 -8.82
C ASP A 94 9.02 12.06 -7.65
N GLY A 95 9.60 11.33 -6.69
CA GLY A 95 10.28 11.87 -5.52
C GLY A 95 9.37 12.24 -4.36
N ASN A 96 8.06 12.13 -4.50
CA ASN A 96 7.13 12.37 -3.41
C ASN A 96 7.22 11.25 -2.36
N ASN A 97 7.12 11.66 -1.09
CA ASN A 97 7.09 10.73 0.04
C ASN A 97 5.67 10.64 0.60
N LEU A 98 5.21 9.42 0.83
CA LEU A 98 3.96 9.13 1.51
C LEU A 98 4.24 8.39 2.82
N LEU A 99 3.46 8.70 3.84
CA LEU A 99 3.46 7.96 5.09
C LEU A 99 2.28 7.00 5.09
N GLU A 100 2.55 5.72 5.31
CA GLU A 100 1.51 4.71 5.54
C GLU A 100 1.62 4.21 6.98
N VAL A 101 0.50 4.21 7.69
CA VAL A 101 0.43 3.72 9.07
C VAL A 101 -0.54 2.55 9.11
N GLU A 102 -0.07 1.43 9.63
CA GLU A 102 -0.87 0.21 9.81
C GLU A 102 -0.79 -0.24 11.27
N THR A 103 -1.87 -0.85 11.76
CA THR A 103 -1.81 -1.60 13.02
C THR A 103 -1.13 -2.94 12.82
N ILE A 104 -0.37 -3.38 13.82
CA ILE A 104 0.11 -4.76 13.88
C ILE A 104 -1.05 -5.64 14.35
N GLU A 105 -1.27 -6.77 13.68
CA GLU A 105 -2.36 -7.70 13.99
C GLU A 105 -2.38 -8.05 15.50
N ASN A 106 -3.58 -8.11 16.06
CA ASN A 106 -3.93 -8.41 17.46
C ASN A 106 -3.91 -7.26 18.46
N ASN A 107 -3.84 -6.02 18.04
CA ASN A 107 -3.99 -4.91 18.97
C ASN A 107 -5.35 -4.21 18.82
N ASN A 108 -6.28 -4.48 19.72
CA ASN A 108 -7.61 -3.88 19.76
C ASN A 108 -7.61 -2.40 20.16
N SER A 109 -6.44 -1.82 20.49
CA SER A 109 -6.36 -0.42 20.94
C SER A 109 -6.50 0.58 19.80
N LEU A 110 -6.10 0.18 18.57
CA LEU A 110 -6.11 1.02 17.37
C LEU A 110 -6.96 0.41 16.23
N ASP A 111 -8.13 -0.07 16.57
CA ASP A 111 -9.04 -0.81 15.70
C ASP A 111 -9.86 0.06 14.74
N THR A 112 -9.82 1.37 14.90
CA THR A 112 -10.57 2.31 14.07
C THR A 112 -9.68 3.30 13.34
N VAL A 113 -10.16 3.78 12.19
CA VAL A 113 -9.50 4.84 11.41
C VAL A 113 -9.28 6.10 12.24
N ASP A 114 -10.24 6.48 13.07
CA ASP A 114 -10.15 7.68 13.89
C ASP A 114 -9.05 7.58 14.95
N LYS A 115 -8.90 6.42 15.58
CA LYS A 115 -7.80 6.16 16.52
C LYS A 115 -6.44 6.20 15.82
N LEU A 116 -6.32 5.68 14.60
CA LEU A 116 -5.11 5.78 13.80
C LEU A 116 -4.79 7.24 13.43
N LYS A 117 -5.78 8.02 13.00
CA LYS A 117 -5.63 9.45 12.73
C LYS A 117 -5.14 10.20 13.98
N GLN A 118 -5.78 9.94 15.12
CA GLN A 118 -5.37 10.55 16.40
C GLN A 118 -3.92 10.19 16.74
N LYS A 119 -3.53 8.94 16.57
CA LYS A 119 -2.16 8.49 16.82
C LYS A 119 -1.13 9.17 15.91
N ILE A 120 -1.46 9.38 14.63
CA ILE A 120 -0.60 10.12 13.69
C ILE A 120 -0.42 11.58 14.14
N ILE A 121 -1.48 12.20 14.65
CA ILE A 121 -1.42 13.57 15.19
C ILE A 121 -0.52 13.63 16.43
N GLU A 122 -0.65 12.67 17.34
CA GLU A 122 0.16 12.58 18.57
C GLU A 122 1.65 12.36 18.30
N LEU A 123 2.01 11.69 17.21
CA LEU A 123 3.40 11.48 16.81
C LEU A 123 4.09 12.77 16.37
N ASP A 124 3.33 13.84 16.13
CA ASP A 124 3.83 15.18 15.73
C ASP A 124 4.86 15.15 14.59
N LEU A 125 4.62 14.29 13.60
CA LEU A 125 5.49 14.17 12.45
C LEU A 125 5.31 15.37 11.50
N PRO A 126 6.37 15.81 10.80
CA PRO A 126 6.34 16.91 9.83
C PRO A 126 5.69 16.49 8.51
N ILE A 127 4.42 16.12 8.56
CA ILE A 127 3.62 15.66 7.42
C ILE A 127 2.46 16.61 7.15
N ASP A 128 2.01 16.64 5.90
CA ASP A 128 0.74 17.27 5.54
C ASP A 128 -0.41 16.43 6.11
N LYS A 129 -1.20 17.03 6.99
CA LYS A 129 -2.34 16.40 7.66
C LYS A 129 -3.68 16.81 7.02
N SER A 130 -3.66 17.50 5.88
CA SER A 130 -4.87 17.96 5.19
C SER A 130 -5.63 16.80 4.51
N ASP A 131 -4.92 15.75 4.09
CA ASP A 131 -5.51 14.54 3.52
C ASP A 131 -4.83 13.28 4.07
N PHE A 132 -5.55 12.52 4.90
CA PHE A 132 -5.08 11.25 5.45
C PHE A 132 -5.24 10.06 4.48
N PHE A 133 -5.96 10.24 3.36
CA PHE A 133 -6.28 9.15 2.45
C PHE A 133 -5.76 9.37 1.04
N ILE A 134 -4.49 9.75 0.92
CA ILE A 134 -3.87 9.93 -0.40
C ILE A 134 -3.90 8.62 -1.18
N LYS A 135 -4.58 8.66 -2.31
CA LYS A 135 -4.79 7.51 -3.20
C LYS A 135 -3.76 7.55 -4.34
N LYS A 136 -2.50 7.18 -4.04
CA LYS A 136 -1.39 7.23 -4.99
C LYS A 136 -1.70 6.61 -6.36
N ALA A 137 -2.41 5.47 -6.38
CA ALA A 137 -2.78 4.80 -7.61
C ALA A 137 -3.80 5.61 -8.44
N GLU A 138 -4.72 6.33 -7.80
CA GLU A 138 -5.65 7.22 -8.50
C GLU A 138 -4.95 8.45 -9.07
N ILE A 139 -3.99 9.01 -8.32
CA ILE A 139 -3.18 10.13 -8.79
C ILE A 139 -2.38 9.72 -10.03
N LYS A 140 -1.72 8.56 -9.99
CA LYS A 140 -0.97 8.05 -11.13
C LYS A 140 -1.89 7.75 -12.33
N LEU A 141 -3.04 7.14 -12.08
CA LEU A 141 -4.02 6.86 -13.14
C LEU A 141 -4.54 8.15 -13.80
N LYS A 142 -4.85 9.20 -13.04
CA LYS A 142 -5.24 10.49 -13.58
C LYS A 142 -4.15 11.09 -14.49
N LYS A 143 -2.88 11.03 -14.07
CA LYS A 143 -1.75 11.47 -14.89
C LYS A 143 -1.63 10.69 -16.21
N ILE A 144 -1.90 9.38 -16.20
CA ILE A 144 -1.87 8.53 -17.41
C ILE A 144 -3.03 8.87 -18.36
N LEU A 145 -4.19 9.20 -17.83
CA LEU A 145 -5.39 9.51 -18.61
C LEU A 145 -5.43 10.96 -19.14
N GLY A 146 -4.40 11.74 -18.88
CA GLY A 146 -4.26 13.10 -19.42
C GLY A 146 -5.00 14.17 -18.63
N GLY A 147 -5.12 13.94 -17.31
CA GLY A 147 -5.59 14.97 -16.37
C GLY A 147 -4.57 16.07 -16.18
#